data_96591a267f0a59445f351410858255dd
#
_entry.id   96591a267f0a59445f351410858255dd
#
_cell.length_a   1.000
_cell.length_b   1.000
_cell.length_c   1.000
_cell.angle_alpha   90.00
_cell.angle_beta   90.00
_cell.angle_gamma   90.00
#
_symmetry.space_group_name_H-M   'P 1'
#
loop_
_entity.id
_entity.type
_entity.pdbx_description
1 polymer ?
#
loop_
_entity_poly.entity_id
_entity_poly.type
_entity_poly.pdbx_seq_one_letter_code
_entity_poly.pdbx_strand_id
1 'polypeptide(L)'
;METIVNSNANNNYDMQTLMNIVGQNAMTTSQISQQLGIVTNSINAVRSDIDTLKGDMTQLKLNEEITTTQQETIIESARKRICYILSYNNDDISKYMKIFIQRLYADTRSHAGLGSKIARTKKGDYQRVIDYIEAWIPKCGCAELKLEADKRAESRRKAKEMGYDC
;
A
#
# COMPACT_ATOMS: atom_id res chain seq x y z
N MET A 1 91.31 11.27 23.32
CA MET A 1 90.10 12.05 23.78
C MET A 1 89.28 12.50 22.57
N GLU A 2 88.84 11.59 21.69
CA GLU A 2 88.14 12.00 20.46
C GLU A 2 87.01 11.05 20.02
N THR A 3 86.22 10.55 20.96
CA THR A 3 85.14 9.62 20.53
C THR A 3 83.78 9.91 21.18
N ILE A 4 83.62 11.03 21.89
CA ILE A 4 82.34 11.29 22.57
C ILE A 4 81.44 12.35 21.86
N VAL A 5 82.03 13.11 20.93
CA VAL A 5 81.26 14.21 20.30
C VAL A 5 80.35 13.77 19.15
N ASN A 6 80.59 12.58 18.53
CA ASN A 6 79.84 12.16 17.36
C ASN A 6 78.52 11.38 17.68
N SER A 7 78.41 10.84 18.89
CA SER A 7 77.18 10.08 19.23
C SER A 7 75.97 10.99 19.57
N ASN A 8 76.23 12.18 20.09
CA ASN A 8 75.12 13.10 20.45
C ASN A 8 74.53 13.82 19.21
N ALA A 9 75.32 14.03 18.14
CA ALA A 9 74.80 14.66 16.92
C ALA A 9 73.89 13.69 16.14
N ASN A 10 74.24 12.42 16.06
CA ASN A 10 73.37 11.42 15.42
C ASN A 10 72.09 11.17 16.19
N ASN A 11 72.14 11.14 17.51
CA ASN A 11 70.92 10.98 18.34
C ASN A 11 69.94 12.18 18.25
N ASN A 12 70.44 13.40 18.04
CA ASN A 12 69.61 14.59 17.83
C ASN A 12 68.95 14.60 16.44
N TYR A 13 69.67 14.11 15.43
CA TYR A 13 69.07 13.96 14.06
C TYR A 13 67.98 12.89 14.05
N ASP A 14 68.18 11.75 14.70
CA ASP A 14 67.19 10.68 14.80
C ASP A 14 65.95 11.14 15.60
N MET A 15 66.11 11.86 16.70
CA MET A 15 65.01 12.36 17.50
C MET A 15 64.17 13.42 16.75
N GLN A 16 64.80 14.29 15.96
CA GLN A 16 64.13 15.30 15.17
C GLN A 16 63.32 14.68 14.02
N THR A 17 63.89 13.66 13.41
CA THR A 17 63.21 12.86 12.37
C THR A 17 62.01 12.11 12.94
N LEU A 18 62.13 11.50 14.11
CA LEU A 18 61.01 10.86 14.80
C LEU A 18 59.90 11.83 15.17
N MET A 19 60.19 13.03 15.68
CA MET A 19 59.23 14.07 15.98
C MET A 19 58.50 14.53 14.71
N ASN A 20 59.17 14.69 13.59
CA ASN A 20 58.55 15.03 12.31
C ASN A 20 57.61 13.96 11.81
N ILE A 21 57.98 12.67 11.93
CA ILE A 21 57.13 11.51 11.53
C ILE A 21 55.89 11.46 12.44
N VAL A 22 56.08 11.65 13.77
CA VAL A 22 54.92 11.66 14.71
C VAL A 22 53.98 12.83 14.40
N GLY A 23 54.53 14.03 14.09
CA GLY A 23 53.71 15.18 13.73
C GLY A 23 52.94 14.94 12.42
N GLN A 24 53.56 14.39 11.38
CA GLN A 24 52.91 14.03 10.13
C GLN A 24 51.83 12.96 10.33
N ASN A 25 52.10 11.92 11.12
CA ASN A 25 51.09 10.91 11.45
C ASN A 25 49.89 11.48 12.21
N ALA A 26 50.12 12.39 13.15
CA ALA A 26 49.05 13.10 13.87
C ALA A 26 48.16 13.92 12.90
N MET A 27 48.75 14.63 11.99
CA MET A 27 48.02 15.40 10.94
C MET A 27 47.23 14.47 10.03
N THR A 28 47.82 13.38 9.57
CA THR A 28 47.16 12.39 8.72
C THR A 28 45.99 11.72 9.46
N THR A 29 46.18 11.35 10.71
CA THR A 29 45.12 10.79 11.55
C THR A 29 43.97 11.77 11.73
N SER A 30 44.24 13.05 11.95
CA SER A 30 43.21 14.09 12.03
C SER A 30 42.42 14.24 10.73
N GLN A 31 43.11 14.27 9.58
CA GLN A 31 42.46 14.29 8.26
C GLN A 31 41.57 13.07 7.99
N ILE A 32 42.07 11.89 8.32
CA ILE A 32 41.28 10.64 8.20
C ILE A 32 40.04 10.70 9.08
N SER A 33 40.15 11.18 10.32
CA SER A 33 39.03 11.33 11.24
C SER A 33 37.97 12.32 10.70
N GLN A 34 38.39 13.44 10.10
CA GLN A 34 37.47 14.37 9.45
C GLN A 34 36.77 13.74 8.26
N GLN A 35 37.50 13.01 7.39
CA GLN A 35 36.92 12.30 6.26
C GLN A 35 35.92 11.22 6.68
N LEU A 36 36.25 10.46 7.73
CA LEU A 36 35.33 9.47 8.31
C LEU A 36 34.06 10.14 8.83
N GLY A 37 34.13 11.31 9.44
CA GLY A 37 32.96 12.10 9.85
C GLY A 37 32.06 12.46 8.67
N ILE A 38 32.66 12.94 7.56
CA ILE A 38 31.91 13.28 6.33
C ILE A 38 31.25 12.04 5.75
N VAL A 39 31.97 10.93 5.64
CA VAL A 39 31.45 9.65 5.11
C VAL A 39 30.29 9.15 5.99
N THR A 40 30.45 9.20 7.31
CA THR A 40 29.39 8.77 8.23
C THR A 40 28.13 9.62 8.06
N ASN A 41 28.27 10.93 7.92
CA ASN A 41 27.13 11.82 7.67
C ASN A 41 26.47 11.53 6.32
N SER A 42 27.25 11.28 5.28
CA SER A 42 26.73 10.89 3.96
C SER A 42 25.99 9.55 4.01
N ILE A 43 26.51 8.57 4.72
CA ILE A 43 25.83 7.28 4.92
C ILE A 43 24.48 7.46 5.64
N ASN A 44 24.43 8.29 6.67
CA ASN A 44 23.19 8.58 7.39
C ASN A 44 22.17 9.31 6.51
N ALA A 45 22.59 10.25 5.67
CA ALA A 45 21.73 10.90 4.70
C ALA A 45 21.14 9.91 3.69
N VAL A 46 21.99 9.07 3.08
CA VAL A 46 21.54 8.01 2.14
C VAL A 46 20.58 7.04 2.81
N ARG A 47 20.81 6.67 4.07
CA ARG A 47 19.89 5.79 4.82
C ARG A 47 18.51 6.45 4.99
N SER A 48 18.48 7.74 5.33
CA SER A 48 17.23 8.50 5.44
C SER A 48 16.47 8.56 4.10
N ASP A 49 17.20 8.79 2.99
CA ASP A 49 16.62 8.81 1.65
C ASP A 49 16.04 7.44 1.26
N ILE A 50 16.74 6.35 1.57
CA ILE A 50 16.25 4.99 1.35
C ILE A 50 14.97 4.72 2.13
N ASP A 51 14.87 5.15 3.37
CA ASP A 51 13.68 4.94 4.19
C ASP A 51 12.49 5.77 3.66
N THR A 52 12.74 6.98 3.19
CA THR A 52 11.74 7.81 2.50
C THR A 52 11.26 7.15 1.21
N LEU A 53 12.17 6.70 0.36
CA LEU A 53 11.84 5.99 -0.90
C LEU A 53 11.04 4.71 -0.66
N LYS A 54 11.34 3.95 0.39
CA LYS A 54 10.55 2.77 0.79
C LYS A 54 9.13 3.16 1.19
N GLY A 55 8.97 4.26 1.92
CA GLY A 55 7.66 4.81 2.28
C GLY A 55 6.86 5.19 1.04
N ASP A 56 7.45 5.96 0.13
CA ASP A 56 6.82 6.39 -1.12
C ASP A 56 6.43 5.20 -2.00
N MET A 57 7.31 4.21 -2.13
CA MET A 57 7.05 3.00 -2.91
C MET A 57 5.89 2.17 -2.31
N THR A 58 5.77 2.14 -0.97
CA THR A 58 4.65 1.50 -0.29
C THR A 58 3.35 2.24 -0.59
N GLN A 59 3.35 3.58 -0.51
CA GLN A 59 2.19 4.40 -0.85
C GLN A 59 1.78 4.25 -2.33
N LEU A 60 2.73 4.22 -3.24
CA LEU A 60 2.44 3.97 -4.66
C LEU A 60 1.77 2.61 -4.87
N LYS A 61 2.28 1.55 -4.24
CA LYS A 61 1.67 0.21 -4.31
C LYS A 61 0.25 0.17 -3.75
N LEU A 62 -0.02 0.89 -2.66
CA LEU A 62 -1.36 0.98 -2.08
C LEU A 62 -2.33 1.76 -2.97
N ASN A 63 -1.82 2.71 -3.76
CA ASN A 63 -2.60 3.52 -4.68
C ASN A 63 -2.85 2.86 -6.05
N GLU A 64 -2.18 1.75 -6.36
CA GLU A 64 -2.48 0.96 -7.56
C GLU A 64 -3.89 0.37 -7.52
N GLU A 65 -4.51 0.20 -8.68
CA GLU A 65 -5.77 -0.53 -8.79
C GLU A 65 -5.57 -2.02 -8.43
N ILE A 66 -6.63 -2.64 -7.95
CA ILE A 66 -6.63 -4.07 -7.62
C ILE A 66 -6.40 -4.93 -8.88
N THR A 67 -5.81 -6.10 -8.68
CA THR A 67 -5.59 -7.08 -9.76
C THR A 67 -6.91 -7.72 -10.20
N THR A 68 -6.92 -8.32 -11.40
CA THR A 68 -8.07 -9.09 -11.89
C THR A 68 -8.52 -10.17 -10.90
N THR A 69 -7.58 -10.90 -10.31
CA THR A 69 -7.88 -11.92 -9.30
C THR A 69 -8.57 -11.33 -8.06
N GLN A 70 -8.12 -10.15 -7.60
CA GLN A 70 -8.77 -9.44 -6.50
C GLN A 70 -10.18 -8.95 -6.87
N GLN A 71 -10.39 -8.51 -8.11
CA GLN A 71 -11.73 -8.16 -8.62
C GLN A 71 -12.66 -9.37 -8.63
N GLU A 72 -12.18 -10.51 -9.10
CA GLU A 72 -12.93 -11.77 -9.08
C GLU A 72 -13.31 -12.19 -7.66
N THR A 73 -12.38 -12.05 -6.71
CA THR A 73 -12.66 -12.31 -5.28
C THR A 73 -13.77 -11.41 -4.74
N ILE A 74 -13.75 -10.11 -5.07
CA ILE A 74 -14.83 -9.18 -4.69
C ILE A 74 -16.18 -9.63 -5.26
N ILE A 75 -16.22 -10.01 -6.54
CA ILE A 75 -17.44 -10.48 -7.21
C ILE A 75 -17.95 -11.75 -6.56
N GLU A 76 -17.07 -12.70 -6.26
CA GLU A 76 -17.43 -13.95 -5.62
C GLU A 76 -17.94 -13.76 -4.19
N SER A 77 -17.26 -12.94 -3.38
CA SER A 77 -17.70 -12.58 -2.03
C SER A 77 -19.07 -11.90 -2.04
N ALA A 78 -19.30 -11.00 -2.99
CA ALA A 78 -20.61 -10.34 -3.17
C ALA A 78 -21.71 -11.36 -3.50
N ARG A 79 -21.45 -12.29 -4.42
CA ARG A 79 -22.41 -13.36 -4.76
C ARG A 79 -22.69 -14.26 -3.57
N LYS A 80 -21.64 -14.74 -2.89
CA LYS A 80 -21.77 -15.59 -1.69
C LYS A 80 -22.63 -14.90 -0.62
N ARG A 81 -22.37 -13.63 -0.35
CA ARG A 81 -23.13 -12.86 0.65
C ARG A 81 -24.62 -12.76 0.28
N ILE A 82 -24.92 -12.44 -0.98
CA ILE A 82 -26.31 -12.34 -1.44
C ILE A 82 -27.00 -13.70 -1.42
N CYS A 83 -26.34 -14.77 -1.89
CA CYS A 83 -26.87 -16.12 -1.79
C CYS A 83 -27.22 -16.47 -0.34
N TYR A 84 -26.35 -16.16 0.60
CA TYR A 84 -26.59 -16.37 2.03
C TYR A 84 -27.86 -15.64 2.50
N ILE A 85 -28.00 -14.36 2.18
CA ILE A 85 -29.16 -13.54 2.59
C ILE A 85 -30.46 -14.06 1.97
N LEU A 86 -30.46 -14.40 0.69
CA LEU A 86 -31.65 -14.89 0.00
C LEU A 86 -32.02 -16.30 0.43
N SER A 87 -31.05 -17.21 0.60
CA SER A 87 -31.29 -18.58 1.09
C SER A 87 -31.84 -18.59 2.52
N TYR A 88 -31.34 -17.71 3.37
CA TYR A 88 -31.85 -17.59 4.76
C TYR A 88 -33.34 -17.23 4.81
N ASN A 89 -33.82 -16.48 3.81
CA ASN A 89 -35.21 -16.05 3.70
C ASN A 89 -36.07 -16.98 2.79
N ASN A 90 -35.53 -18.11 2.34
CA ASN A 90 -36.18 -19.03 1.36
C ASN A 90 -36.62 -18.32 0.07
N ASP A 91 -35.85 -17.37 -0.40
CA ASP A 91 -36.14 -16.55 -1.58
C ASP A 91 -35.62 -17.18 -2.89
N ASP A 92 -36.25 -16.83 -4.01
CA ASP A 92 -35.74 -17.17 -5.33
C ASP A 92 -34.47 -16.35 -5.64
N ILE A 93 -33.32 -17.01 -5.53
CA ILE A 93 -31.99 -16.42 -5.77
C ILE A 93 -31.90 -15.89 -7.20
N SER A 94 -32.40 -16.62 -8.19
CA SER A 94 -32.29 -16.24 -9.61
C SER A 94 -33.07 -14.96 -9.91
N LYS A 95 -34.21 -14.81 -9.29
CA LYS A 95 -35.10 -13.66 -9.46
C LYS A 95 -34.54 -12.39 -8.85
N TYR A 96 -33.95 -12.47 -7.66
CA TYR A 96 -33.56 -11.29 -6.89
C TYR A 96 -32.08 -10.96 -6.95
N MET A 97 -31.20 -11.87 -7.36
CA MET A 97 -29.76 -11.71 -7.39
C MET A 97 -29.31 -10.37 -7.99
N LYS A 98 -29.86 -10.01 -9.15
CA LYS A 98 -29.44 -8.82 -9.89
C LYS A 98 -29.64 -7.54 -9.11
N ILE A 99 -30.80 -7.34 -8.48
CA ILE A 99 -31.11 -6.12 -7.74
C ILE A 99 -30.28 -6.02 -6.45
N PHE A 100 -30.11 -7.16 -5.78
CA PHE A 100 -29.28 -7.22 -4.57
C PHE A 100 -27.81 -6.90 -4.87
N ILE A 101 -27.24 -7.45 -5.96
CA ILE A 101 -25.86 -7.10 -6.39
C ILE A 101 -25.74 -5.62 -6.71
N GLN A 102 -26.69 -5.04 -7.44
CA GLN A 102 -26.65 -3.61 -7.76
C GLN A 102 -26.65 -2.75 -6.50
N ARG A 103 -27.50 -3.10 -5.54
CA ARG A 103 -27.60 -2.37 -4.27
C ARG A 103 -26.35 -2.54 -3.42
N LEU A 104 -25.86 -3.77 -3.26
CA LEU A 104 -24.63 -4.04 -2.54
C LEU A 104 -23.46 -3.23 -3.09
N TYR A 105 -23.29 -3.20 -4.41
CA TYR A 105 -22.21 -2.41 -5.03
C TYR A 105 -22.41 -0.90 -4.87
N ALA A 106 -23.64 -0.40 -4.89
CA ALA A 106 -23.92 1.01 -4.62
C ALA A 106 -23.56 1.38 -3.17
N ASP A 107 -23.98 0.56 -2.21
CA ASP A 107 -23.69 0.77 -0.80
C ASP A 107 -22.19 0.63 -0.49
N THR A 108 -21.50 -0.35 -1.11
CA THR A 108 -20.05 -0.54 -0.97
C THR A 108 -19.28 0.67 -1.48
N ARG A 109 -19.65 1.20 -2.65
CA ARG A 109 -19.01 2.41 -3.21
C ARG A 109 -19.19 3.60 -2.27
N SER A 110 -20.40 3.80 -1.76
CA SER A 110 -20.69 4.88 -0.83
C SER A 110 -19.91 4.76 0.48
N HIS A 111 -19.81 3.53 1.03
CA HIS A 111 -19.08 3.27 2.27
C HIS A 111 -17.58 3.45 2.11
N ALA A 112 -17.01 2.92 1.04
CA ALA A 112 -15.56 2.96 0.80
C ALA A 112 -15.06 4.27 0.18
N GLY A 113 -15.97 5.21 -0.16
CA GLY A 113 -15.62 6.44 -0.87
C GLY A 113 -15.09 6.17 -2.29
N LEU A 114 -15.48 5.06 -2.89
CA LEU A 114 -15.01 4.66 -4.21
C LEU A 114 -15.75 5.42 -5.31
N GLY A 115 -15.03 5.68 -6.40
CA GLY A 115 -15.62 6.25 -7.61
C GLY A 115 -16.65 5.32 -8.29
N SER A 116 -16.90 5.51 -9.58
CA SER A 116 -18.02 4.88 -10.31
C SER A 116 -17.97 3.35 -10.42
N LYS A 117 -16.80 2.71 -10.29
CA LYS A 117 -16.62 1.26 -10.51
C LYS A 117 -15.82 0.60 -9.39
N ILE A 118 -16.31 -0.53 -8.89
CA ILE A 118 -15.59 -1.38 -7.91
C ILE A 118 -14.26 -1.90 -8.50
N ALA A 119 -14.20 -2.13 -9.82
CA ALA A 119 -12.96 -2.52 -10.51
C ALA A 119 -11.80 -1.52 -10.34
N ARG A 120 -12.10 -0.25 -9.99
CA ARG A 120 -11.10 0.79 -9.70
C ARG A 120 -10.78 0.95 -8.21
N THR A 121 -11.12 -0.04 -7.41
CA THR A 121 -10.69 -0.08 -6.01
C THR A 121 -9.17 -0.07 -5.95
N LYS A 122 -8.61 0.72 -5.05
CA LYS A 122 -7.18 0.73 -4.80
C LYS A 122 -6.79 -0.47 -3.93
N LYS A 123 -5.58 -0.97 -4.07
CA LYS A 123 -5.07 -2.09 -3.26
C LYS A 123 -5.16 -1.81 -1.75
N GLY A 124 -4.92 -0.55 -1.34
CA GLY A 124 -5.06 -0.13 0.05
C GLY A 124 -6.48 -0.22 0.61
N ASP A 125 -7.51 -0.15 -0.26
CA ASP A 125 -8.91 -0.24 0.14
C ASP A 125 -9.50 -1.65 0.00
N TYR A 126 -8.76 -2.58 -0.61
CA TYR A 126 -9.27 -3.91 -0.95
C TYR A 126 -9.87 -4.66 0.24
N GLN A 127 -9.13 -4.75 1.35
CA GLN A 127 -9.61 -5.47 2.53
C GLN A 127 -10.86 -4.81 3.12
N ARG A 128 -10.89 -3.49 3.19
CA ARG A 128 -12.07 -2.73 3.67
C ARG A 128 -13.32 -3.00 2.82
N VAL A 129 -13.15 -3.16 1.51
CA VAL A 129 -14.24 -3.51 0.58
C VAL A 129 -14.73 -4.92 0.83
N ILE A 130 -13.84 -5.90 1.02
CA ILE A 130 -14.21 -7.28 1.33
C ILE A 130 -14.98 -7.36 2.66
N ASP A 131 -14.42 -6.77 3.73
CA ASP A 131 -15.03 -6.78 5.06
C ASP A 131 -16.45 -6.17 5.03
N TYR A 132 -16.62 -5.07 4.28
CA TYR A 132 -17.94 -4.47 4.11
C TYR A 132 -18.92 -5.37 3.38
N ILE A 133 -18.48 -6.03 2.30
CA ILE A 133 -19.31 -6.95 1.53
C ILE A 133 -19.75 -8.13 2.39
N GLU A 134 -18.86 -8.72 3.16
CA GLU A 134 -19.14 -9.88 4.02
C GLU A 134 -20.11 -9.54 5.16
N ALA A 135 -20.03 -8.32 5.69
CA ALA A 135 -20.93 -7.82 6.72
C ALA A 135 -22.22 -7.19 6.18
N TRP A 136 -22.33 -6.99 4.86
CA TRP A 136 -23.40 -6.19 4.27
C TRP A 136 -24.80 -6.74 4.56
N ILE A 137 -25.69 -5.82 4.94
CA ILE A 137 -27.14 -6.03 5.07
C ILE A 137 -27.81 -4.86 4.34
N PRO A 138 -28.86 -5.11 3.52
CA PRO A 138 -29.56 -4.02 2.83
C PRO A 138 -30.13 -3.00 3.81
N LYS A 139 -29.76 -1.72 3.65
CA LYS A 139 -30.24 -0.62 4.51
C LYS A 139 -31.75 -0.40 4.44
N CYS A 140 -32.33 -0.63 3.26
CA CYS A 140 -33.78 -0.53 3.05
C CYS A 140 -34.54 -1.81 3.41
N GLY A 141 -33.85 -2.86 3.87
CA GLY A 141 -34.46 -4.15 4.15
C GLY A 141 -34.64 -5.03 2.91
N CYS A 142 -34.66 -6.35 3.12
CA CYS A 142 -34.81 -7.32 2.03
C CYS A 142 -36.16 -7.24 1.34
N ALA A 143 -37.23 -6.99 2.10
CA ALA A 143 -38.60 -6.91 1.55
C ALA A 143 -38.77 -5.77 0.55
N GLU A 144 -38.20 -4.61 0.84
CA GLU A 144 -38.26 -3.46 -0.05
C GLU A 144 -37.50 -3.69 -1.36
N LEU A 145 -36.30 -4.30 -1.30
CA LEU A 145 -35.54 -4.67 -2.50
C LEU A 145 -36.27 -5.70 -3.38
N LYS A 146 -36.96 -6.66 -2.76
CA LYS A 146 -37.78 -7.63 -3.50
C LYS A 146 -38.96 -6.95 -4.20
N LEU A 147 -39.68 -6.06 -3.50
CA LEU A 147 -40.78 -5.31 -4.08
C LEU A 147 -40.29 -4.45 -5.25
N GLU A 148 -39.12 -3.82 -5.15
CA GLU A 148 -38.50 -3.08 -6.26
C GLU A 148 -38.17 -3.98 -7.44
N ALA A 149 -37.61 -5.20 -7.18
CA ALA A 149 -37.35 -6.17 -8.23
C ALA A 149 -38.61 -6.60 -8.96
N ASP A 150 -39.68 -6.89 -8.23
CA ASP A 150 -40.97 -7.31 -8.77
C ASP A 150 -41.60 -6.19 -9.63
N LYS A 151 -41.59 -4.96 -9.16
CA LYS A 151 -42.06 -3.80 -9.95
C LYS A 151 -41.25 -3.62 -11.25
N ARG A 152 -39.93 -3.77 -11.20
CA ARG A 152 -39.06 -3.68 -12.40
C ARG A 152 -39.35 -4.81 -13.39
N ALA A 153 -39.58 -6.04 -12.89
CA ALA A 153 -39.94 -7.19 -13.73
C ALA A 153 -41.29 -6.98 -14.43
N GLU A 154 -42.31 -6.51 -13.68
CA GLU A 154 -43.60 -6.19 -14.25
C GLU A 154 -43.55 -5.08 -15.30
N SER A 155 -42.82 -4.01 -15.03
CA SER A 155 -42.64 -2.92 -16.02
C SER A 155 -41.99 -3.40 -17.30
N ARG A 156 -40.98 -4.27 -17.23
CA ARG A 156 -40.36 -4.88 -18.41
C ARG A 156 -41.33 -5.76 -19.20
N ARG A 157 -42.15 -6.56 -18.48
CA ARG A 157 -43.18 -7.38 -19.13
C ARG A 157 -44.14 -6.54 -19.91
N LYS A 158 -44.68 -5.47 -19.28
CA LYS A 158 -45.58 -4.52 -19.94
C LYS A 158 -44.96 -3.83 -21.15
N ALA A 159 -43.67 -3.40 -21.05
CA ALA A 159 -42.96 -2.80 -22.18
C ALA A 159 -42.82 -3.78 -23.35
N LYS A 160 -42.48 -5.04 -23.08
CA LYS A 160 -42.38 -6.08 -24.10
C LYS A 160 -43.73 -6.38 -24.75
N GLU A 161 -44.82 -6.43 -23.97
CA GLU A 161 -46.20 -6.60 -24.50
C GLU A 161 -46.60 -5.44 -25.41
N MET A 162 -46.09 -4.21 -25.17
CA MET A 162 -46.31 -3.04 -25.98
C MET A 162 -45.35 -2.92 -27.21
N GLY A 163 -44.48 -3.92 -27.43
CA GLY A 163 -43.58 -3.96 -28.58
C GLY A 163 -42.28 -3.12 -28.39
N TYR A 164 -41.96 -2.66 -27.19
CA TYR A 164 -40.68 -2.03 -26.92
C TYR A 164 -39.65 -3.12 -26.53
N ASP A 165 -38.67 -3.36 -27.43
CA ASP A 165 -37.48 -4.16 -27.08
C ASP A 165 -36.58 -3.33 -26.17
N CYS A 166 -36.43 -3.81 -24.91
CA CYS A 166 -35.54 -3.24 -23.88
C CYS A 166 -34.28 -4.10 -23.64
#